data_c1fd79e3a6251155eed580ee9c8a1957
#
_entry.id   c1fd79e3a6251155eed580ee9c8a1957
#
_cell.length_a   1.000
_cell.length_b   1.000
_cell.length_c   1.000
_cell.angle_alpha   90.00
_cell.angle_beta   90.00
_cell.angle_gamma   90.00
#
_symmetry.space_group_name_H-M   'P 1'
#
loop_
_entity.id
_entity.type
_entity.pdbx_description
1 polymer ?
#
loop_
_entity_poly.entity_id
_entity_poly.type
_entity_poly.pdbx_seq_one_letter_code
_entity_poly.pdbx_strand_id
1 'polypeptide(L)'
;MYAGYPDLYMQFSKKNEFKFCPDWYRGVEYPKEQERGYASNEDLYVPGYFEMDIKKGETIVFAASTSEIKAVSLKKLFDKEVDERSPRDNFFHCLVNAAHQFHRREKNDDRYILAGYPWFKCRARDTFIALPGLTLSIEEDDYFELVMKTAMKGYYEFMEGKPVSVHIAEIEQPDVPLWAIWALQQYAKETSKEECFKKYGQFIKDVISFIQDNKHPNLKLEENGLLYTDGKDKAVTWMNSTANGRPVVPRTGYIVEFNALWYNALCFCASLAATVGEEDSQQKLLAQAEQTKQAFLDTFLNEYGYLYDYVDGNMMDWSVRPNMIFAVAFDYSPLSQDQKKQVLDICTRELLTPKGLRSLSPKSGGYNPVYVGPQTQRDYAYHQGTAWPWLGGFYMEASLKLYKRTRLSFIERQMVGYEGEMSSHCLGTISELFDGNPPFAGRGAISFAMNVAEILRALELLEKYQY
;
A
#
# COMPACT_ATOMS: atom_id res chain seq x y z
N MET A 1 25.22 -15.64 24.21
CA MET A 1 24.02 -14.92 23.80
C MET A 1 23.95 -13.58 24.51
N TYR A 2 23.21 -12.63 24.01
CA TYR A 2 23.15 -11.28 24.57
C TYR A 2 22.21 -11.26 25.78
N ALA A 3 22.62 -10.63 26.87
CA ALA A 3 21.79 -10.48 28.04
C ALA A 3 20.47 -9.76 27.71
N GLY A 4 19.36 -10.30 28.20
CA GLY A 4 18.03 -9.74 27.97
C GLY A 4 17.30 -10.24 26.71
N TYR A 5 17.94 -11.08 25.91
CA TYR A 5 17.29 -11.76 24.77
C TYR A 5 16.92 -13.21 25.13
N PRO A 6 15.87 -13.78 24.51
CA PRO A 6 15.51 -15.18 24.72
C PRO A 6 16.58 -16.11 24.18
N ASP A 7 16.60 -17.34 24.70
CA ASP A 7 17.46 -18.39 24.16
C ASP A 7 17.03 -18.79 22.75
N LEU A 8 18.01 -19.20 21.93
CA LEU A 8 17.78 -19.74 20.60
C LEU A 8 17.91 -21.25 20.63
N TYR A 9 16.81 -21.94 20.39
CA TYR A 9 16.75 -23.39 20.27
C TYR A 9 16.87 -23.81 18.81
N MET A 10 17.86 -24.64 18.49
CA MET A 10 18.07 -25.20 17.15
C MET A 10 17.89 -26.71 17.19
N GLN A 11 17.04 -27.24 16.32
CA GLN A 11 16.61 -28.65 16.38
C GLN A 11 16.43 -29.22 14.98
N PHE A 12 16.71 -30.52 14.83
CA PHE A 12 16.45 -31.28 13.62
C PHE A 12 15.45 -32.41 13.86
N SER A 13 14.68 -32.76 12.84
CA SER A 13 13.72 -33.88 12.86
C SER A 13 14.42 -35.25 12.91
N LYS A 14 15.72 -35.31 12.66
CA LYS A 14 16.56 -36.50 12.67
C LYS A 14 17.59 -36.42 13.80
N LYS A 15 17.92 -37.61 14.38
CA LYS A 15 19.00 -37.66 15.35
C LYS A 15 20.28 -37.11 14.74
N ASN A 16 20.93 -36.24 15.43
CA ASN A 16 22.13 -35.53 15.03
C ASN A 16 23.09 -35.41 16.21
N GLU A 17 24.31 -35.02 15.91
CA GLU A 17 25.34 -34.70 16.91
C GLU A 17 25.69 -33.24 16.75
N PHE A 18 25.58 -32.44 17.82
CA PHE A 18 26.13 -31.09 17.86
C PHE A 18 27.56 -31.13 18.34
N LYS A 19 28.48 -30.67 17.48
CA LYS A 19 29.91 -30.55 17.83
C LYS A 19 30.17 -29.10 18.24
N PHE A 20 30.45 -28.93 19.53
CA PHE A 20 30.83 -27.64 20.07
C PHE A 20 32.24 -27.29 19.60
N CYS A 21 32.32 -26.33 18.68
CA CYS A 21 33.56 -25.85 18.08
C CYS A 21 33.43 -24.36 17.83
N PRO A 22 33.52 -23.54 18.90
CA PRO A 22 33.25 -22.11 18.81
C PRO A 22 34.30 -21.39 17.98
N ASP A 23 33.88 -20.61 17.01
CA ASP A 23 34.74 -19.81 16.14
C ASP A 23 34.00 -18.54 15.66
N TRP A 24 34.69 -17.70 14.88
CA TRP A 24 34.17 -16.48 14.31
C TRP A 24 34.37 -16.46 12.80
N TYR A 25 33.27 -16.24 12.06
CA TYR A 25 33.36 -15.76 10.68
C TYR A 25 33.60 -14.27 10.73
N ARG A 26 34.80 -13.83 10.31
CA ARG A 26 35.25 -12.45 10.39
C ARG A 26 35.08 -11.74 9.07
N GLY A 27 34.69 -10.45 9.13
CA GLY A 27 34.60 -9.59 7.97
C GLY A 27 33.55 -10.04 6.95
N VAL A 28 32.40 -10.58 7.42
CA VAL A 28 31.27 -10.89 6.53
C VAL A 28 30.75 -9.58 5.93
N GLU A 29 30.72 -9.51 4.62
CA GLU A 29 30.36 -8.30 3.88
C GLU A 29 28.91 -8.34 3.38
N TYR A 30 28.23 -7.18 3.46
CA TYR A 30 26.88 -6.95 2.96
C TYR A 30 26.88 -5.86 1.87
N PRO A 31 27.13 -6.20 0.58
CA PRO A 31 27.26 -5.22 -0.50
C PRO A 31 26.02 -4.30 -0.65
N LYS A 32 24.82 -4.83 -0.37
CA LYS A 32 23.58 -4.05 -0.43
C LYS A 32 23.49 -2.96 0.65
N GLU A 33 24.02 -3.22 1.84
CA GLU A 33 24.13 -2.19 2.89
C GLU A 33 25.20 -1.15 2.56
N GLN A 34 26.31 -1.59 1.95
CA GLN A 34 27.37 -0.70 1.46
C GLN A 34 26.84 0.29 0.38
N GLU A 35 26.07 -0.21 -0.60
CA GLU A 35 25.43 0.62 -1.63
C GLU A 35 24.52 1.70 -1.03
N ARG A 36 23.96 1.45 0.15
CA ARG A 36 23.08 2.35 0.89
C ARG A 36 23.82 3.28 1.87
N GLY A 37 25.13 3.16 1.98
CA GLY A 37 25.96 3.97 2.88
C GLY A 37 25.88 3.58 4.35
N TYR A 38 25.45 2.34 4.67
CA TYR A 38 25.42 1.81 6.02
C TYR A 38 26.67 0.98 6.35
N ALA A 39 26.84 0.67 7.64
CA ALA A 39 27.84 -0.31 8.07
C ALA A 39 27.55 -1.65 7.40
N SER A 40 28.53 -2.19 6.69
CA SER A 40 28.35 -3.32 5.78
C SER A 40 29.21 -4.52 6.11
N ASN A 41 29.88 -4.51 7.25
CA ASN A 41 30.74 -5.62 7.69
C ASN A 41 30.41 -5.97 9.12
N GLU A 42 30.42 -7.28 9.42
CA GLU A 42 30.31 -7.76 10.79
C GLU A 42 31.07 -9.06 11.00
N ASP A 43 31.35 -9.39 12.26
CA ASP A 43 31.86 -10.68 12.67
C ASP A 43 30.72 -11.52 13.25
N LEU A 44 30.56 -12.76 12.78
CA LEU A 44 29.51 -13.67 13.20
C LEU A 44 30.08 -14.80 14.05
N TYR A 45 29.58 -14.92 15.28
CA TYR A 45 29.93 -16.00 16.17
C TYR A 45 29.23 -17.29 15.78
N VAL A 46 30.01 -18.39 15.68
CA VAL A 46 29.51 -19.74 15.37
C VAL A 46 29.82 -20.63 16.57
N PRO A 47 28.81 -21.14 17.31
CA PRO A 47 29.03 -21.97 18.50
C PRO A 47 29.51 -23.38 18.18
N GLY A 48 29.32 -23.82 16.93
CA GLY A 48 29.65 -25.15 16.47
C GLY A 48 28.83 -25.55 15.24
N TYR A 49 28.77 -26.84 14.97
CA TYR A 49 28.05 -27.38 13.83
C TYR A 49 27.33 -28.67 14.17
N PHE A 50 26.30 -28.99 13.39
CA PHE A 50 25.60 -30.27 13.46
C PHE A 50 26.14 -31.22 12.38
N GLU A 51 26.28 -32.46 12.77
CA GLU A 51 26.70 -33.51 11.86
C GLU A 51 25.65 -34.64 11.84
N MET A 52 25.27 -35.04 10.64
CA MET A 52 24.30 -36.12 10.45
C MET A 52 24.40 -36.72 9.06
N ASP A 53 24.12 -38.02 8.97
CA ASP A 53 24.01 -38.69 7.68
C ASP A 53 22.73 -38.29 6.95
N ILE A 54 22.80 -38.14 5.64
CA ILE A 54 21.65 -37.93 4.77
C ILE A 54 21.60 -38.97 3.65
N LYS A 55 20.41 -39.51 3.39
CA LYS A 55 20.16 -40.47 2.31
C LYS A 55 19.42 -39.79 1.15
N LYS A 56 19.64 -40.31 -0.06
CA LYS A 56 18.90 -39.84 -1.24
C LYS A 56 17.40 -39.99 -1.02
N GLY A 57 16.65 -38.84 -1.24
CA GLY A 57 15.22 -38.78 -1.05
C GLY A 57 14.76 -38.56 0.40
N GLU A 58 15.70 -38.46 1.35
CA GLU A 58 15.36 -38.14 2.75
C GLU A 58 15.12 -36.63 2.93
N THR A 59 14.04 -36.30 3.63
CA THR A 59 13.74 -34.93 4.06
C THR A 59 14.11 -34.74 5.52
N ILE A 60 14.97 -33.79 5.81
CA ILE A 60 15.35 -33.37 7.16
C ILE A 60 14.76 -31.98 7.41
N VAL A 61 13.99 -31.84 8.49
CA VAL A 61 13.42 -30.55 8.91
C VAL A 61 14.31 -29.95 9.97
N PHE A 62 14.76 -28.72 9.75
CA PHE A 62 15.46 -27.86 10.71
C PHE A 62 14.51 -26.83 11.29
N ALA A 63 14.57 -26.61 12.58
CA ALA A 63 13.86 -25.54 13.27
C ALA A 63 14.80 -24.71 14.14
N ALA A 64 14.64 -23.39 14.05
CA ALA A 64 15.22 -22.43 14.97
C ALA A 64 14.08 -21.65 15.63
N SER A 65 14.05 -21.58 16.96
CA SER A 65 12.93 -21.01 17.71
C SER A 65 13.41 -20.38 19.02
N THR A 66 12.67 -19.43 19.55
CA THR A 66 12.85 -18.89 20.91
C THR A 66 12.24 -19.75 22.00
N SER A 67 11.59 -20.85 21.64
CA SER A 67 11.07 -21.87 22.56
C SER A 67 11.46 -23.27 22.08
N GLU A 68 11.60 -24.18 23.03
CA GLU A 68 11.94 -25.58 22.71
C GLU A 68 10.77 -26.29 22.00
N ILE A 69 11.05 -26.92 20.86
CA ILE A 69 10.10 -27.73 20.10
C ILE A 69 10.57 -29.17 20.13
N LYS A 70 9.68 -30.12 20.43
CA LYS A 70 10.05 -31.55 20.42
C LYS A 70 10.42 -31.99 18.99
N ALA A 71 11.59 -32.55 18.80
CA ALA A 71 12.12 -32.98 17.50
C ALA A 71 11.12 -33.90 16.72
N VAL A 72 10.39 -34.77 17.43
CA VAL A 72 9.40 -35.67 16.85
C VAL A 72 8.18 -34.96 16.23
N SER A 73 7.92 -33.72 16.61
CA SER A 73 6.80 -32.92 16.06
C SER A 73 7.21 -32.06 14.86
N LEU A 74 8.50 -31.89 14.56
CA LEU A 74 8.97 -30.97 13.53
C LEU A 74 8.45 -31.33 12.15
N LYS A 75 8.46 -32.61 11.78
CA LYS A 75 7.93 -33.02 10.47
C LYS A 75 6.44 -32.70 10.35
N LYS A 76 5.64 -33.02 11.38
CA LYS A 76 4.21 -32.73 11.38
C LYS A 76 3.93 -31.22 11.31
N LEU A 77 4.73 -30.39 11.99
CA LEU A 77 4.62 -28.94 11.93
C LEU A 77 4.97 -28.41 10.54
N PHE A 78 6.03 -28.95 9.93
CA PHE A 78 6.43 -28.58 8.57
C PHE A 78 5.35 -28.98 7.54
N ASP A 79 4.85 -30.21 7.60
CA ASP A 79 3.80 -30.70 6.70
C ASP A 79 2.54 -29.83 6.82
N LYS A 80 2.13 -29.49 8.05
CA LYS A 80 1.01 -28.57 8.31
C LYS A 80 1.23 -27.20 7.68
N GLU A 81 2.41 -26.61 7.84
CA GLU A 81 2.76 -25.32 7.22
C GLU A 81 2.73 -25.38 5.69
N VAL A 82 3.16 -26.48 5.11
CA VAL A 82 3.10 -26.70 3.65
C VAL A 82 1.64 -26.80 3.17
N ASP A 83 0.82 -27.56 3.91
CA ASP A 83 -0.60 -27.78 3.56
C ASP A 83 -1.46 -26.52 3.70
N GLU A 84 -1.11 -25.63 4.65
CA GLU A 84 -1.81 -24.36 4.89
C GLU A 84 -1.42 -23.24 3.89
N ARG A 85 -0.33 -23.42 3.13
CA ARG A 85 0.12 -22.42 2.15
C ARG A 85 -0.42 -22.71 0.76
N SER A 86 -0.75 -21.67 0.03
CA SER A 86 -1.03 -21.79 -1.40
C SER A 86 0.21 -22.34 -2.14
N PRO A 87 0.05 -23.28 -3.08
CA PRO A 87 1.16 -23.71 -3.93
C PRO A 87 1.80 -22.51 -4.64
N ARG A 88 3.14 -22.50 -4.76
CA ARG A 88 3.87 -21.44 -5.48
C ARG A 88 4.11 -21.82 -6.93
N ASP A 89 3.08 -22.25 -7.62
CA ASP A 89 3.11 -22.80 -8.97
C ASP A 89 2.79 -21.76 -10.06
N ASN A 90 2.26 -20.59 -9.66
CA ASN A 90 1.95 -19.50 -10.56
C ASN A 90 2.09 -18.13 -9.87
N PHE A 91 1.99 -17.06 -10.65
CA PHE A 91 2.17 -15.69 -10.17
C PHE A 91 1.12 -15.30 -9.12
N PHE A 92 -0.16 -15.61 -9.35
CA PHE A 92 -1.24 -15.30 -8.41
C PHE A 92 -1.01 -15.98 -7.05
N HIS A 93 -0.72 -17.28 -7.05
CA HIS A 93 -0.47 -18.03 -5.81
C HIS A 93 0.78 -17.52 -5.06
N CYS A 94 1.81 -17.06 -5.77
CA CYS A 94 2.94 -16.37 -5.13
C CYS A 94 2.51 -15.09 -4.42
N LEU A 95 1.64 -14.29 -5.05
CA LEU A 95 1.11 -13.06 -4.45
C LEU A 95 0.19 -13.34 -3.26
N VAL A 96 -0.64 -14.40 -3.31
CA VAL A 96 -1.46 -14.83 -2.17
C VAL A 96 -0.59 -15.17 -0.95
N ASN A 97 0.50 -15.95 -1.17
CA ASN A 97 1.46 -16.22 -0.09
C ASN A 97 2.13 -14.95 0.43
N ALA A 98 2.43 -13.98 -0.44
CA ALA A 98 2.97 -12.69 -0.03
C ALA A 98 1.94 -11.87 0.78
N ALA A 99 0.66 -11.91 0.39
CA ALA A 99 -0.42 -11.22 1.10
C ALA A 99 -0.52 -11.69 2.56
N HIS A 100 -0.52 -12.99 2.80
CA HIS A 100 -0.58 -13.56 4.15
C HIS A 100 0.60 -13.13 5.04
N GLN A 101 1.75 -12.79 4.49
CA GLN A 101 2.90 -12.31 5.27
C GLN A 101 2.65 -10.93 5.90
N PHE A 102 1.76 -10.12 5.33
CA PHE A 102 1.42 -8.81 5.89
C PHE A 102 0.34 -8.89 6.98
N HIS A 103 -0.35 -10.02 7.10
CA HIS A 103 -1.36 -10.24 8.14
C HIS A 103 -0.67 -10.39 9.50
N ARG A 104 -0.99 -9.48 10.42
CA ARG A 104 -0.43 -9.47 11.77
C ARG A 104 -1.51 -9.62 12.82
N ARG A 105 -1.31 -10.57 13.73
CA ARG A 105 -2.16 -10.81 14.90
C ARG A 105 -1.47 -10.39 16.18
N GLU A 106 -2.16 -9.65 17.03
CA GLU A 106 -1.73 -9.33 18.39
C GLU A 106 -2.41 -10.24 19.43
N LYS A 107 -1.89 -10.23 20.67
CA LYS A 107 -2.34 -11.11 21.75
C LYS A 107 -3.81 -10.90 22.14
N ASN A 108 -4.34 -9.69 21.99
CA ASN A 108 -5.73 -9.31 22.26
C ASN A 108 -6.69 -9.61 21.11
N ASP A 109 -6.26 -10.39 20.13
CA ASP A 109 -6.99 -10.74 18.92
C ASP A 109 -7.20 -9.62 17.91
N ASP A 110 -6.60 -8.43 18.12
CA ASP A 110 -6.58 -7.36 17.13
C ASP A 110 -5.79 -7.79 15.89
N ARG A 111 -6.24 -7.33 14.72
CA ARG A 111 -5.62 -7.61 13.42
C ARG A 111 -5.12 -6.33 12.77
N TYR A 112 -3.96 -6.43 12.16
CA TYR A 112 -3.28 -5.31 11.51
C TYR A 112 -2.70 -5.76 10.16
N ILE A 113 -2.47 -4.79 9.28
CA ILE A 113 -1.67 -4.97 8.07
C ILE A 113 -0.29 -4.34 8.29
N LEU A 114 0.75 -5.14 8.13
CA LEU A 114 2.13 -4.64 8.12
C LEU A 114 2.41 -3.97 6.77
N ALA A 115 2.91 -2.74 6.77
CA ALA A 115 3.10 -1.97 5.53
C ALA A 115 4.21 -2.55 4.62
N GLY A 116 5.22 -3.22 5.20
CA GLY A 116 6.29 -3.83 4.41
C GLY A 116 7.46 -4.34 5.24
N TYR A 117 8.26 -5.21 4.62
CA TYR A 117 9.44 -5.83 5.22
C TYR A 117 10.73 -5.24 4.67
N PRO A 118 11.81 -5.13 5.52
CA PRO A 118 11.87 -5.59 6.92
C PRO A 118 11.60 -4.52 7.99
N TRP A 119 11.43 -3.25 7.63
CA TRP A 119 11.46 -2.15 8.60
C TRP A 119 10.16 -1.36 8.78
N PHE A 120 9.16 -1.54 7.92
CA PHE A 120 7.89 -0.82 8.07
C PHE A 120 7.04 -1.39 9.20
N LYS A 121 6.28 -0.48 9.82
CA LYS A 121 5.26 -0.81 10.84
C LYS A 121 3.88 -0.92 10.18
N CYS A 122 2.85 -1.15 10.98
CA CYS A 122 1.48 -0.98 10.53
C CYS A 122 1.17 0.52 10.48
N ARG A 123 0.80 1.02 9.32
CA ARG A 123 0.43 2.43 9.07
C ARG A 123 -0.99 2.50 8.56
N ALA A 124 -1.76 3.49 9.01
CA ALA A 124 -3.18 3.58 8.69
C ALA A 124 -3.45 3.73 7.17
N ARG A 125 -2.73 4.63 6.48
CA ARG A 125 -2.86 4.81 5.03
C ARG A 125 -2.57 3.52 4.29
N ASP A 126 -1.43 2.90 4.57
CA ASP A 126 -1.01 1.65 3.93
C ASP A 126 -2.02 0.53 4.19
N THR A 127 -2.56 0.48 5.42
CA THR A 127 -3.61 -0.49 5.77
C THR A 127 -4.84 -0.31 4.89
N PHE A 128 -5.43 0.88 4.81
CA PHE A 128 -6.68 1.06 4.07
C PHE A 128 -6.51 0.93 2.55
N ILE A 129 -5.36 1.32 1.99
CA ILE A 129 -5.08 1.11 0.56
C ILE A 129 -4.85 -0.37 0.26
N ALA A 130 -4.10 -1.08 1.12
CA ALA A 130 -3.74 -2.47 0.86
C ALA A 130 -4.85 -3.47 1.24
N LEU A 131 -5.70 -3.12 2.18
CA LEU A 131 -6.68 -4.05 2.77
C LEU A 131 -7.57 -4.75 1.72
N PRO A 132 -8.18 -4.05 0.74
CA PRO A 132 -9.01 -4.73 -0.25
C PRO A 132 -8.26 -5.80 -1.05
N GLY A 133 -7.08 -5.48 -1.57
CA GLY A 133 -6.29 -6.42 -2.36
C GLY A 133 -5.68 -7.56 -1.56
N LEU A 134 -5.34 -7.34 -0.28
CA LEU A 134 -4.77 -8.38 0.60
C LEU A 134 -5.81 -9.30 1.23
N THR A 135 -7.10 -9.02 1.06
CA THR A 135 -8.18 -9.79 1.67
C THR A 135 -9.30 -10.09 0.67
N LEU A 136 -10.04 -9.09 0.20
CA LEU A 136 -11.19 -9.29 -0.70
C LEU A 136 -10.78 -9.97 -2.01
N SER A 137 -9.68 -9.54 -2.64
CA SER A 137 -9.21 -10.13 -3.91
C SER A 137 -8.65 -11.56 -3.77
N ILE A 138 -8.58 -12.10 -2.55
CA ILE A 138 -8.19 -13.49 -2.26
C ILE A 138 -9.25 -14.24 -1.45
N GLU A 139 -10.50 -13.72 -1.44
CA GLU A 139 -11.66 -14.32 -0.80
C GLU A 139 -11.53 -14.47 0.75
N GLU A 140 -10.85 -13.52 1.41
CA GLU A 140 -10.67 -13.50 2.87
C GLU A 140 -11.46 -12.35 3.53
N ASP A 141 -12.76 -12.27 3.29
CA ASP A 141 -13.65 -11.23 3.80
C ASP A 141 -13.66 -11.14 5.34
N ASP A 142 -13.60 -12.28 6.02
CA ASP A 142 -13.51 -12.32 7.48
C ASP A 142 -12.28 -11.58 8.01
N TYR A 143 -11.15 -11.69 7.32
CA TYR A 143 -9.93 -10.98 7.72
C TYR A 143 -10.04 -9.49 7.48
N PHE A 144 -10.69 -9.08 6.37
CA PHE A 144 -11.04 -7.68 6.12
C PHE A 144 -11.80 -7.08 7.31
N GLU A 145 -12.86 -7.76 7.76
CA GLU A 145 -13.72 -7.30 8.85
C GLU A 145 -12.97 -7.17 10.18
N LEU A 146 -12.08 -8.13 10.48
CA LEU A 146 -11.26 -8.10 11.69
C LEU A 146 -10.27 -6.91 11.69
N VAL A 147 -9.63 -6.64 10.56
CA VAL A 147 -8.73 -5.47 10.43
C VAL A 147 -9.53 -4.17 10.50
N MET A 148 -10.67 -4.09 9.80
CA MET A 148 -11.54 -2.90 9.86
C MET A 148 -12.02 -2.63 11.28
N LYS A 149 -12.44 -3.64 12.02
CA LYS A 149 -12.83 -3.49 13.44
C LYS A 149 -11.71 -2.87 14.28
N THR A 150 -10.48 -3.35 14.09
CA THR A 150 -9.31 -2.82 14.81
C THR A 150 -8.98 -1.39 14.41
N ALA A 151 -8.99 -1.10 13.10
CA ALA A 151 -8.68 0.21 12.56
C ALA A 151 -9.74 1.26 12.93
N MET A 152 -11.02 0.90 12.88
CA MET A 152 -12.14 1.75 13.31
C MET A 152 -12.01 2.15 14.79
N LYS A 153 -11.70 1.19 15.66
CA LYS A 153 -11.43 1.49 17.08
C LYS A 153 -10.36 2.55 17.24
N GLY A 154 -9.21 2.38 16.56
CA GLY A 154 -8.13 3.37 16.59
C GLY A 154 -8.54 4.73 16.03
N TYR A 155 -9.38 4.74 14.98
CA TYR A 155 -9.85 6.00 14.41
C TYR A 155 -10.86 6.72 15.32
N TYR A 156 -11.74 6.01 16.01
CA TYR A 156 -12.60 6.60 17.03
C TYR A 156 -11.80 7.18 18.20
N GLU A 157 -10.77 6.46 18.68
CA GLU A 157 -9.85 6.97 19.69
C GLU A 157 -9.19 8.29 19.25
N PHE A 158 -8.76 8.38 17.99
CA PHE A 158 -8.24 9.61 17.40
C PHE A 158 -9.28 10.74 17.35
N MET A 159 -10.51 10.46 16.84
CA MET A 159 -11.58 11.47 16.75
C MET A 159 -11.99 12.03 18.11
N GLU A 160 -11.89 11.22 19.16
CA GLU A 160 -12.20 11.61 20.55
C GLU A 160 -10.99 12.26 21.28
N GLY A 161 -9.84 12.41 20.61
CA GLY A 161 -8.62 12.95 21.21
C GLY A 161 -7.99 12.04 22.25
N LYS A 162 -8.29 10.75 22.23
CA LYS A 162 -7.72 9.75 23.13
C LYS A 162 -6.38 9.24 22.59
N PRO A 163 -5.50 8.69 23.46
CA PRO A 163 -4.29 8.01 23.00
C PRO A 163 -4.64 6.82 22.08
N VAL A 164 -4.09 6.85 20.87
CA VAL A 164 -4.27 5.78 19.89
C VAL A 164 -3.27 4.64 20.15
N SER A 165 -3.65 3.42 19.82
CA SER A 165 -2.78 2.26 19.89
C SER A 165 -1.45 2.49 19.16
N VAL A 166 -0.34 2.15 19.80
CA VAL A 166 1.01 2.23 19.19
C VAL A 166 1.22 1.25 18.03
N HIS A 167 0.28 0.32 17.85
CA HIS A 167 0.36 -0.71 16.80
C HIS A 167 -0.15 -0.23 15.44
N ILE A 168 -0.85 0.93 15.37
CA ILE A 168 -1.24 1.57 14.12
C ILE A 168 -0.70 3.00 14.10
N ALA A 169 0.23 3.27 13.20
CA ALA A 169 0.89 4.56 13.09
C ALA A 169 0.18 5.46 12.06
N GLU A 170 0.39 6.78 12.22
CA GLU A 170 -0.02 7.79 11.23
C GLU A 170 -1.54 7.83 10.97
N ILE A 171 -2.35 7.50 11.98
CA ILE A 171 -3.81 7.51 11.85
C ILE A 171 -4.38 8.93 11.72
N GLU A 172 -3.63 9.91 12.19
CA GLU A 172 -3.95 11.33 12.13
C GLU A 172 -3.67 11.98 10.76
N GLN A 173 -3.16 11.23 9.80
CA GLN A 173 -2.88 11.78 8.47
C GLN A 173 -4.17 12.17 7.76
N PRO A 174 -4.19 13.31 7.03
CA PRO A 174 -5.43 13.89 6.53
C PRO A 174 -6.17 13.06 5.46
N ASP A 175 -5.47 12.19 4.74
CA ASP A 175 -6.07 11.31 3.73
C ASP A 175 -6.58 9.96 4.29
N VAL A 176 -6.21 9.61 5.52
CA VAL A 176 -6.58 8.33 6.16
C VAL A 176 -8.10 8.11 6.20
N PRO A 177 -8.94 9.07 6.64
CA PRO A 177 -10.39 8.88 6.65
C PRO A 177 -10.98 8.67 5.26
N LEU A 178 -10.40 9.29 4.25
CA LEU A 178 -10.85 9.16 2.86
C LEU A 178 -10.52 7.77 2.29
N TRP A 179 -9.33 7.26 2.57
CA TRP A 179 -8.94 5.88 2.20
C TRP A 179 -9.73 4.83 2.97
N ALA A 180 -10.11 5.09 4.23
CA ALA A 180 -10.99 4.20 4.98
C ALA A 180 -12.37 4.05 4.29
N ILE A 181 -12.96 5.15 3.83
CA ILE A 181 -14.23 5.11 3.09
C ILE A 181 -14.03 4.39 1.73
N TRP A 182 -12.92 4.61 1.04
CA TRP A 182 -12.63 3.89 -0.21
C TRP A 182 -12.49 2.37 0.01
N ALA A 183 -11.83 1.94 1.09
CA ALA A 183 -11.73 0.51 1.42
C ALA A 183 -13.11 -0.10 1.68
N LEU A 184 -13.99 0.61 2.40
CA LEU A 184 -15.38 0.19 2.63
C LEU A 184 -16.21 0.19 1.33
N GLN A 185 -15.91 1.07 0.39
CA GLN A 185 -16.51 1.03 -0.94
C GLN A 185 -16.12 -0.25 -1.71
N GLN A 186 -14.86 -0.70 -1.59
CA GLN A 186 -14.46 -1.99 -2.19
C GLN A 186 -15.19 -3.16 -1.51
N TYR A 187 -15.29 -3.16 -0.17
CA TYR A 187 -16.09 -4.14 0.56
C TYR A 187 -17.55 -4.19 0.09
N ALA A 188 -18.16 -3.04 -0.13
CA ALA A 188 -19.54 -2.96 -0.64
C ALA A 188 -19.71 -3.52 -2.07
N LYS A 189 -18.65 -3.59 -2.87
CA LYS A 189 -18.67 -4.19 -4.21
C LYS A 189 -18.60 -5.71 -4.16
N GLU A 190 -17.83 -6.26 -3.23
CA GLU A 190 -17.68 -7.71 -3.09
C GLU A 190 -18.86 -8.33 -2.31
N THR A 191 -19.48 -7.59 -1.41
CA THR A 191 -20.64 -8.02 -0.64
C THR A 191 -21.94 -7.38 -1.16
N SER A 192 -22.41 -6.36 -0.49
CA SER A 192 -23.49 -5.47 -0.94
C SER A 192 -23.44 -4.12 -0.22
N LYS A 193 -24.12 -3.11 -0.77
CA LYS A 193 -24.28 -1.82 -0.10
C LYS A 193 -25.05 -1.93 1.20
N GLU A 194 -26.06 -2.79 1.23
CA GLU A 194 -26.90 -3.08 2.41
C GLU A 194 -26.05 -3.65 3.55
N GLU A 195 -25.22 -4.65 3.25
CA GLU A 195 -24.36 -5.28 4.26
C GLU A 195 -23.26 -4.31 4.73
N CYS A 196 -22.65 -3.56 3.82
CA CYS A 196 -21.69 -2.51 4.15
C CYS A 196 -22.31 -1.44 5.06
N PHE A 197 -23.52 -0.95 4.73
CA PHE A 197 -24.21 0.04 5.56
C PHE A 197 -24.56 -0.52 6.93
N LYS A 198 -25.06 -1.76 7.00
CA LYS A 198 -25.40 -2.43 8.26
C LYS A 198 -24.20 -2.53 9.20
N LYS A 199 -23.01 -2.87 8.68
CA LYS A 199 -21.79 -3.04 9.49
C LYS A 199 -21.05 -1.73 9.77
N TYR A 200 -21.00 -0.84 8.79
CA TYR A 200 -20.08 0.30 8.79
C TYR A 200 -20.77 1.65 8.59
N GLY A 201 -22.09 1.68 8.39
CA GLY A 201 -22.82 2.92 8.07
C GLY A 201 -22.65 4.00 9.13
N GLN A 202 -22.66 3.63 10.42
CA GLN A 202 -22.44 4.61 11.49
C GLN A 202 -21.00 5.18 11.44
N PHE A 203 -19.99 4.35 11.28
CA PHE A 203 -18.61 4.81 11.15
C PHE A 203 -18.43 5.75 9.96
N ILE A 204 -19.01 5.41 8.81
CA ILE A 204 -18.96 6.26 7.61
C ILE A 204 -19.60 7.63 7.90
N LYS A 205 -20.77 7.67 8.52
CA LYS A 205 -21.45 8.91 8.89
C LYS A 205 -20.61 9.75 9.86
N ASP A 206 -20.01 9.13 10.86
CA ASP A 206 -19.19 9.82 11.85
C ASP A 206 -17.93 10.42 11.21
N VAL A 207 -17.28 9.69 10.30
CA VAL A 207 -16.11 10.18 9.54
C VAL A 207 -16.48 11.36 8.65
N ILE A 208 -17.60 11.26 7.90
CA ILE A 208 -18.07 12.38 7.05
C ILE A 208 -18.38 13.60 7.91
N SER A 209 -19.11 13.44 9.02
CA SER A 209 -19.43 14.54 9.93
C SER A 209 -18.18 15.16 10.55
N PHE A 210 -17.19 14.34 10.92
CA PHE A 210 -15.92 14.81 11.47
C PHE A 210 -15.15 15.70 10.48
N ILE A 211 -15.19 15.38 9.18
CA ILE A 211 -14.61 16.21 8.12
C ILE A 211 -15.47 17.48 7.91
N GLN A 212 -16.78 17.35 7.76
CA GLN A 212 -17.69 18.45 7.51
C GLN A 212 -17.69 19.49 8.63
N ASP A 213 -17.55 19.06 9.88
CA ASP A 213 -17.46 19.92 11.06
C ASP A 213 -16.06 20.54 11.25
N ASN A 214 -15.12 20.30 10.35
CA ASN A 214 -13.73 20.75 10.44
C ASN A 214 -13.03 20.35 11.75
N LYS A 215 -13.33 19.16 12.26
CA LYS A 215 -12.75 18.63 13.52
C LYS A 215 -11.39 17.97 13.33
N HIS A 216 -11.03 17.63 12.09
CA HIS A 216 -9.72 17.06 11.81
C HIS A 216 -8.62 18.13 11.95
N PRO A 217 -7.49 17.85 12.66
CA PRO A 217 -6.49 18.88 12.97
C PRO A 217 -5.76 19.44 11.75
N ASN A 218 -5.71 18.72 10.63
CA ASN A 218 -5.05 19.16 9.40
C ASN A 218 -5.79 18.78 8.12
N LEU A 219 -7.12 18.78 8.16
CA LEU A 219 -7.96 18.64 6.97
C LEU A 219 -9.17 19.53 7.14
N LYS A 220 -9.33 20.53 6.28
CA LYS A 220 -10.36 21.54 6.39
C LYS A 220 -11.24 21.54 5.14
N LEU A 221 -12.53 21.40 5.33
CA LEU A 221 -13.52 21.64 4.28
C LEU A 221 -13.74 23.16 4.12
N GLU A 222 -13.41 23.68 2.95
CA GLU A 222 -13.57 25.09 2.62
C GLU A 222 -14.96 25.36 2.01
N GLU A 223 -15.36 26.65 1.98
CA GLU A 223 -16.68 27.08 1.49
C GLU A 223 -16.97 26.67 0.03
N ASN A 224 -15.91 26.48 -0.78
CA ASN A 224 -16.05 25.99 -2.16
C ASN A 224 -16.32 24.49 -2.28
N GLY A 225 -16.31 23.77 -1.15
CA GLY A 225 -16.54 22.32 -1.10
C GLY A 225 -15.29 21.46 -1.28
N LEU A 226 -14.10 22.07 -1.39
CA LEU A 226 -12.83 21.35 -1.47
C LEU A 226 -12.18 21.18 -0.09
N LEU A 227 -11.36 20.15 0.03
CA LEU A 227 -10.54 19.87 1.20
C LEU A 227 -9.16 20.53 1.07
N TYR A 228 -8.82 21.34 2.08
CA TYR A 228 -7.52 22.00 2.23
C TYR A 228 -6.69 21.32 3.32
N THR A 229 -5.36 21.24 3.11
CA THR A 229 -4.41 20.73 4.12
C THR A 229 -3.11 21.54 4.11
N ASP A 230 -2.47 21.70 5.27
CA ASP A 230 -1.17 22.35 5.38
C ASP A 230 -0.05 21.29 5.36
N GLY A 231 0.73 21.31 4.29
CA GLY A 231 1.86 20.41 4.06
C GLY A 231 3.18 21.13 3.80
N LYS A 232 3.29 22.43 4.14
CA LYS A 232 4.50 23.23 3.89
C LYS A 232 5.73 22.71 4.63
N ASP A 233 5.57 22.46 5.90
CA ASP A 233 6.64 22.03 6.81
C ASP A 233 6.51 20.58 7.27
N LYS A 234 5.40 19.91 6.94
CA LYS A 234 5.09 18.54 7.34
C LYS A 234 4.58 17.74 6.15
N ALA A 235 5.12 16.55 5.93
CA ALA A 235 4.60 15.64 4.91
C ALA A 235 3.20 15.15 5.32
N VAL A 236 2.22 15.33 4.44
CA VAL A 236 0.78 15.04 4.72
C VAL A 236 0.16 14.06 3.72
N THR A 237 0.91 13.65 2.71
CA THR A 237 0.45 12.72 1.67
C THR A 237 1.31 11.45 1.65
N TRP A 238 1.03 10.52 0.75
CA TRP A 238 1.87 9.35 0.51
C TRP A 238 3.28 9.74 0.03
N MET A 239 3.44 10.94 -0.58
CA MET A 239 4.75 11.49 -0.94
C MET A 239 5.41 12.12 0.29
N ASN A 240 5.79 11.27 1.25
CA ASN A 240 6.17 11.66 2.61
C ASN A 240 7.67 11.67 2.89
N SER A 241 8.52 11.60 1.86
CA SER A 241 9.97 11.70 2.04
C SER A 241 10.37 13.06 2.62
N THR A 242 11.27 13.03 3.60
CA THR A 242 11.81 14.23 4.24
C THR A 242 13.34 14.23 4.16
N ALA A 243 13.91 15.40 3.86
CA ALA A 243 15.33 15.63 3.91
C ALA A 243 15.62 16.86 4.79
N ASN A 244 16.59 16.75 5.70
CA ASN A 244 16.93 17.81 6.65
C ASN A 244 15.71 18.33 7.45
N GLY A 245 14.77 17.43 7.80
CA GLY A 245 13.59 17.75 8.59
C GLY A 245 12.46 18.45 7.81
N ARG A 246 12.55 18.57 6.47
CA ARG A 246 11.51 19.16 5.62
C ARG A 246 11.03 18.19 4.55
N PRO A 247 9.77 18.27 4.12
CA PRO A 247 9.29 17.49 3.00
C PRO A 247 10.12 17.76 1.73
N VAL A 248 10.50 16.70 1.02
CA VAL A 248 11.15 16.83 -0.31
C VAL A 248 10.13 17.28 -1.35
N VAL A 249 8.89 16.85 -1.19
CA VAL A 249 7.74 17.25 -2.00
C VAL A 249 6.71 17.92 -1.08
N PRO A 250 6.85 19.22 -0.78
CA PRO A 250 5.90 19.93 0.08
C PRO A 250 4.60 20.17 -0.70
N ARG A 251 3.59 19.36 -0.40
CA ARG A 251 2.26 19.45 -1.00
C ARG A 251 1.30 20.09 0.00
N THR A 252 0.81 21.27 -0.31
CA THR A 252 -0.04 22.09 0.57
C THR A 252 -1.19 22.71 -0.21
N GLY A 253 -2.26 23.05 0.47
CA GLY A 253 -3.43 23.61 -0.16
C GLY A 253 -4.45 22.54 -0.55
N TYR A 254 -5.04 22.70 -1.71
CA TYR A 254 -5.92 21.71 -2.32
C TYR A 254 -5.07 20.63 -2.98
N ILE A 255 -5.13 19.40 -2.49
CA ILE A 255 -4.38 18.24 -3.00
C ILE A 255 -5.31 17.45 -3.93
N VAL A 256 -4.81 17.08 -5.13
CA VAL A 256 -5.68 16.51 -6.17
C VAL A 256 -6.32 15.19 -5.77
N GLU A 257 -5.54 14.25 -5.21
CA GLU A 257 -6.08 12.95 -4.79
C GLU A 257 -6.99 13.06 -3.56
N PHE A 258 -6.76 14.00 -2.64
CA PHE A 258 -7.65 14.20 -1.50
C PHE A 258 -9.03 14.63 -1.97
N ASN A 259 -9.09 15.54 -2.93
CA ASN A 259 -10.34 16.06 -3.46
C ASN A 259 -11.04 15.08 -4.42
N ALA A 260 -10.27 14.23 -5.12
CA ALA A 260 -10.83 13.11 -5.86
C ALA A 260 -11.46 12.06 -4.94
N LEU A 261 -10.75 11.69 -3.84
CA LEU A 261 -11.27 10.80 -2.79
C LEU A 261 -12.51 11.38 -2.11
N TRP A 262 -12.50 12.69 -1.80
CA TRP A 262 -13.62 13.36 -1.17
C TRP A 262 -14.88 13.32 -2.04
N TYR A 263 -14.75 13.67 -3.32
CA TYR A 263 -15.86 13.56 -4.26
C TYR A 263 -16.41 12.13 -4.34
N ASN A 264 -15.51 11.14 -4.47
CA ASN A 264 -15.88 9.74 -4.48
C ASN A 264 -16.57 9.31 -3.18
N ALA A 265 -16.08 9.75 -2.02
CA ALA A 265 -16.68 9.45 -0.72
C ALA A 265 -18.10 10.02 -0.59
N LEU A 266 -18.32 11.28 -0.99
CA LEU A 266 -19.65 11.90 -0.96
C LEU A 266 -20.65 11.14 -1.83
N CYS A 267 -20.26 10.79 -3.06
CA CYS A 267 -21.13 10.04 -3.98
C CYS A 267 -21.40 8.61 -3.46
N PHE A 268 -20.40 7.93 -2.91
CA PHE A 268 -20.58 6.61 -2.32
C PHE A 268 -21.52 6.67 -1.12
N CYS A 269 -21.33 7.61 -0.20
CA CYS A 269 -22.22 7.81 0.95
C CYS A 269 -23.66 8.13 0.52
N ALA A 270 -23.83 8.95 -0.52
CA ALA A 270 -25.16 9.22 -1.10
C ALA A 270 -25.80 7.94 -1.66
N SER A 271 -24.99 7.07 -2.30
CA SER A 271 -25.49 5.78 -2.79
C SER A 271 -25.88 4.80 -1.69
N LEU A 272 -25.17 4.83 -0.55
CA LEU A 272 -25.54 4.04 0.64
C LEU A 272 -26.83 4.58 1.28
N ALA A 273 -26.97 5.92 1.42
CA ALA A 273 -28.18 6.55 1.94
C ALA A 273 -29.41 6.18 1.10
N ALA A 274 -29.28 6.18 -0.24
CA ALA A 274 -30.35 5.76 -1.15
C ALA A 274 -30.76 4.30 -0.92
N THR A 275 -29.80 3.41 -0.70
CA THR A 275 -30.07 1.97 -0.48
C THR A 275 -30.92 1.72 0.76
N VAL A 276 -30.79 2.57 1.80
CA VAL A 276 -31.53 2.42 3.07
C VAL A 276 -32.69 3.41 3.20
N GLY A 277 -33.05 4.14 2.14
CA GLY A 277 -34.18 5.04 2.12
C GLY A 277 -34.00 6.38 2.88
N GLU A 278 -32.75 6.79 3.12
CA GLU A 278 -32.43 8.10 3.75
C GLU A 278 -32.37 9.22 2.70
N GLU A 279 -33.52 9.58 2.12
CA GLU A 279 -33.63 10.53 0.99
C GLU A 279 -33.03 11.90 1.28
N ASP A 280 -33.32 12.49 2.47
CA ASP A 280 -32.78 13.79 2.87
C ASP A 280 -31.25 13.79 2.95
N SER A 281 -30.67 12.72 3.49
CA SER A 281 -29.23 12.56 3.58
C SER A 281 -28.62 12.40 2.19
N GLN A 282 -29.22 11.60 1.33
CA GLN A 282 -28.82 11.42 -0.06
C GLN A 282 -28.78 12.75 -0.81
N GLN A 283 -29.85 13.55 -0.74
CA GLN A 283 -29.94 14.83 -1.45
C GLN A 283 -28.86 15.82 -0.99
N LYS A 284 -28.62 15.93 0.33
CA LYS A 284 -27.58 16.82 0.88
C LYS A 284 -26.18 16.39 0.41
N LEU A 285 -25.88 15.10 0.43
CA LEU A 285 -24.57 14.58 -0.02
C LEU A 285 -24.37 14.78 -1.53
N LEU A 286 -25.42 14.59 -2.35
CA LEU A 286 -25.35 14.85 -3.80
C LEU A 286 -25.16 16.33 -4.12
N ALA A 287 -25.83 17.23 -3.39
CA ALA A 287 -25.64 18.67 -3.56
C ALA A 287 -24.21 19.10 -3.23
N GLN A 288 -23.65 18.57 -2.15
CA GLN A 288 -22.24 18.80 -1.78
C GLN A 288 -21.27 18.19 -2.82
N ALA A 289 -21.57 16.99 -3.32
CA ALA A 289 -20.76 16.36 -4.36
C ALA A 289 -20.74 17.21 -5.65
N GLU A 290 -21.87 17.78 -6.07
CA GLU A 290 -21.91 18.63 -7.26
C GLU A 290 -21.13 19.94 -7.05
N GLN A 291 -21.20 20.55 -5.87
CA GLN A 291 -20.37 21.69 -5.51
C GLN A 291 -18.87 21.33 -5.57
N THR A 292 -18.49 20.21 -4.94
CA THR A 292 -17.12 19.70 -4.96
C THR A 292 -16.63 19.45 -6.38
N LYS A 293 -17.46 18.84 -7.23
CA LYS A 293 -17.12 18.55 -8.63
C LYS A 293 -16.82 19.81 -9.42
N GLN A 294 -17.68 20.83 -9.32
CA GLN A 294 -17.46 22.08 -10.03
C GLN A 294 -16.17 22.75 -9.54
N ALA A 295 -15.99 22.85 -8.23
CA ALA A 295 -14.78 23.44 -7.66
C ALA A 295 -13.51 22.61 -8.03
N PHE A 296 -13.62 21.28 -8.10
CA PHE A 296 -12.52 20.42 -8.54
C PHE A 296 -12.08 20.72 -9.97
N LEU A 297 -13.04 20.84 -10.89
CA LEU A 297 -12.74 21.14 -12.30
C LEU A 297 -12.12 22.53 -12.44
N ASP A 298 -12.68 23.53 -11.76
CA ASP A 298 -12.19 24.92 -11.82
C ASP A 298 -10.80 25.07 -11.20
N THR A 299 -10.46 24.23 -10.21
CA THR A 299 -9.18 24.30 -9.48
C THR A 299 -8.07 23.48 -10.13
N PHE A 300 -8.36 22.26 -10.57
CA PHE A 300 -7.31 21.33 -10.96
C PHE A 300 -7.14 21.11 -12.46
N LEU A 301 -8.22 21.27 -13.26
CA LEU A 301 -8.13 21.00 -14.70
C LEU A 301 -7.43 22.16 -15.41
N ASN A 302 -6.27 21.87 -16.02
CA ASN A 302 -5.52 22.88 -16.75
C ASN A 302 -5.84 22.90 -18.27
N GLU A 303 -5.34 23.89 -18.96
CA GLU A 303 -5.53 24.09 -20.40
C GLU A 303 -4.98 22.97 -21.29
N TYR A 304 -4.06 22.14 -20.76
CA TYR A 304 -3.48 20.99 -21.47
C TYR A 304 -4.24 19.68 -21.23
N GLY A 305 -5.36 19.71 -20.51
CA GLY A 305 -6.23 18.58 -20.27
C GLY A 305 -5.73 17.58 -19.22
N TYR A 306 -4.82 17.99 -18.33
CA TYR A 306 -4.44 17.21 -17.16
C TYR A 306 -4.68 18.01 -15.86
N LEU A 307 -4.39 17.40 -14.70
CA LEU A 307 -4.69 18.01 -13.41
C LEU A 307 -3.41 18.52 -12.75
N TYR A 308 -3.47 19.72 -12.17
CA TYR A 308 -2.44 20.16 -11.25
C TYR A 308 -2.30 19.19 -10.08
N ASP A 309 -1.08 18.99 -9.59
CA ASP A 309 -0.85 18.08 -8.46
C ASP A 309 -1.39 18.63 -7.14
N TYR A 310 -1.20 19.93 -6.92
CA TYR A 310 -1.85 20.69 -5.84
C TYR A 310 -1.97 22.16 -6.22
N VAL A 311 -2.85 22.87 -5.49
CA VAL A 311 -3.08 24.32 -5.66
C VAL A 311 -3.14 24.98 -4.28
N ASP A 312 -2.32 26.01 -4.06
CA ASP A 312 -2.30 26.84 -2.84
C ASP A 312 -2.41 28.32 -3.21
N GLY A 313 -3.57 28.91 -3.11
CA GLY A 313 -3.86 30.27 -3.58
C GLY A 313 -3.60 30.43 -5.07
N ASN A 314 -2.63 31.26 -5.43
CA ASN A 314 -2.22 31.49 -6.83
C ASN A 314 -1.12 30.55 -7.31
N MET A 315 -0.63 29.66 -6.46
CA MET A 315 0.40 28.68 -6.79
C MET A 315 -0.24 27.38 -7.27
N MET A 316 0.05 26.99 -8.50
CA MET A 316 -0.40 25.75 -9.11
C MET A 316 0.81 24.88 -9.43
N ASP A 317 0.84 23.63 -8.93
CA ASP A 317 1.92 22.70 -9.30
C ASP A 317 1.60 22.00 -10.63
N TRP A 318 2.34 22.41 -11.67
CA TRP A 318 2.25 21.87 -13.03
C TRP A 318 2.99 20.55 -13.23
N SER A 319 3.64 20.04 -12.20
CA SER A 319 4.39 18.80 -12.30
C SER A 319 3.46 17.65 -12.71
N VAL A 320 3.84 16.92 -13.74
CA VAL A 320 3.12 15.70 -14.11
C VAL A 320 3.50 14.60 -13.13
N ARG A 321 2.58 14.34 -12.20
CA ARG A 321 2.67 13.34 -11.14
C ARG A 321 1.53 12.34 -11.23
N PRO A 322 1.67 11.12 -10.69
CA PRO A 322 0.68 10.06 -10.85
C PRO A 322 -0.61 10.29 -10.05
N ASN A 323 -0.64 11.27 -9.14
CA ASN A 323 -1.75 11.49 -8.21
C ASN A 323 -3.09 11.78 -8.93
N MET A 324 -3.04 12.35 -10.13
CA MET A 324 -4.22 12.58 -10.97
C MET A 324 -4.92 11.29 -11.41
N ILE A 325 -4.26 10.12 -11.36
CA ILE A 325 -4.83 8.84 -11.77
C ILE A 325 -6.04 8.44 -10.92
N PHE A 326 -6.06 8.82 -9.65
CA PHE A 326 -7.15 8.52 -8.73
C PHE A 326 -8.47 9.13 -9.19
N ALA A 327 -8.45 10.37 -9.73
CA ALA A 327 -9.64 11.00 -10.29
C ALA A 327 -10.20 10.24 -11.51
N VAL A 328 -9.39 9.40 -12.18
CA VAL A 328 -9.82 8.55 -13.30
C VAL A 328 -10.28 7.17 -12.82
N ALA A 329 -9.55 6.60 -11.86
CA ALA A 329 -9.74 5.21 -11.41
C ALA A 329 -10.96 5.01 -10.51
N PHE A 330 -11.32 5.99 -9.68
CA PHE A 330 -12.43 5.85 -8.74
C PHE A 330 -13.77 5.65 -9.44
N ASP A 331 -14.71 4.98 -8.78
CA ASP A 331 -16.04 4.70 -9.34
C ASP A 331 -16.83 5.98 -9.58
N TYR A 332 -16.75 6.90 -8.63
CA TYR A 332 -17.30 8.24 -8.77
C TYR A 332 -16.16 9.22 -9.06
N SER A 333 -16.22 9.85 -10.19
CA SER A 333 -15.17 10.74 -10.70
C SER A 333 -15.78 12.10 -11.04
N PRO A 334 -15.11 13.21 -10.67
CA PRO A 334 -15.56 14.54 -11.09
C PRO A 334 -15.32 14.81 -12.58
N LEU A 335 -14.52 13.97 -13.27
CA LEU A 335 -14.12 14.14 -14.66
C LEU A 335 -15.14 13.56 -15.64
N SER A 336 -15.35 14.21 -16.76
CA SER A 336 -16.03 13.64 -17.94
C SER A 336 -15.22 12.50 -18.57
N GLN A 337 -15.84 11.70 -19.46
CA GLN A 337 -15.17 10.62 -20.14
C GLN A 337 -13.97 11.09 -20.98
N ASP A 338 -14.07 12.25 -21.62
CA ASP A 338 -12.99 12.78 -22.45
C ASP A 338 -11.86 13.33 -21.58
N GLN A 339 -12.17 14.00 -20.47
CA GLN A 339 -11.17 14.44 -19.48
C GLN A 339 -10.43 13.24 -18.86
N LYS A 340 -11.13 12.16 -18.53
CA LYS A 340 -10.51 10.91 -18.06
C LYS A 340 -9.53 10.32 -19.07
N LYS A 341 -9.88 10.31 -20.34
CA LYS A 341 -8.97 9.84 -21.42
C LYS A 341 -7.73 10.71 -21.51
N GLN A 342 -7.88 12.05 -21.48
CA GLN A 342 -6.76 12.99 -21.52
C GLN A 342 -5.80 12.79 -20.34
N VAL A 343 -6.33 12.67 -19.13
CA VAL A 343 -5.54 12.40 -17.92
C VAL A 343 -4.85 11.03 -18.01
N LEU A 344 -5.53 9.99 -18.44
CA LEU A 344 -4.93 8.67 -18.60
C LEU A 344 -3.82 8.67 -19.68
N ASP A 345 -4.03 9.39 -20.79
CA ASP A 345 -3.05 9.49 -21.87
C ASP A 345 -1.76 10.20 -21.41
N ILE A 346 -1.86 11.26 -20.61
CA ILE A 346 -0.68 11.92 -20.06
C ILE A 346 0.06 11.01 -19.07
N CYS A 347 -0.67 10.30 -18.20
CA CYS A 347 -0.09 9.29 -17.30
C CYS A 347 0.64 8.19 -18.08
N THR A 348 0.03 7.70 -19.16
CA THR A 348 0.62 6.67 -20.03
C THR A 348 1.92 7.16 -20.68
N ARG A 349 1.88 8.34 -21.25
CA ARG A 349 3.01 8.90 -22.01
C ARG A 349 4.18 9.31 -21.14
N GLU A 350 3.91 9.90 -19.96
CA GLU A 350 4.94 10.51 -19.12
C GLU A 350 5.40 9.62 -17.95
N LEU A 351 4.49 8.79 -17.43
CA LEU A 351 4.72 8.13 -16.13
C LEU A 351 4.80 6.60 -16.21
N LEU A 352 4.16 5.98 -17.19
CA LEU A 352 4.09 4.52 -17.24
C LEU A 352 5.46 3.88 -17.48
N THR A 353 5.73 2.87 -16.66
CA THR A 353 6.89 1.96 -16.78
C THR A 353 6.44 0.52 -16.72
N PRO A 354 7.28 -0.47 -17.02
CA PRO A 354 6.97 -1.88 -16.78
C PRO A 354 6.78 -2.23 -15.29
N LYS A 355 7.08 -1.30 -14.37
CA LYS A 355 7.08 -1.51 -12.93
C LYS A 355 6.12 -0.54 -12.18
N GLY A 356 5.10 -0.03 -12.85
CA GLY A 356 4.14 0.92 -12.31
C GLY A 356 4.33 2.35 -12.83
N LEU A 357 3.79 3.33 -12.11
CA LEU A 357 3.89 4.74 -12.51
C LEU A 357 5.07 5.43 -11.81
N ARG A 358 5.81 6.23 -12.58
CA ARG A 358 6.79 7.16 -12.02
C ARG A 358 6.11 8.18 -11.12
N SER A 359 6.76 8.53 -10.03
CA SER A 359 6.30 9.57 -9.09
C SER A 359 6.46 11.00 -9.64
N LEU A 360 7.24 11.18 -10.71
CA LEU A 360 7.43 12.44 -11.43
C LEU A 360 7.81 12.15 -12.88
N SER A 361 7.30 12.99 -13.80
CA SER A 361 7.69 12.92 -15.23
C SER A 361 9.17 13.23 -15.45
N PRO A 362 9.83 12.50 -16.37
CA PRO A 362 11.21 12.81 -16.78
C PRO A 362 11.42 14.24 -17.34
N LYS A 363 10.34 14.91 -17.73
CA LYS A 363 10.37 16.29 -18.26
C LYS A 363 10.27 17.35 -17.17
N SER A 364 9.95 16.95 -15.94
CA SER A 364 9.83 17.89 -14.81
C SER A 364 11.19 18.21 -14.20
N GLY A 365 11.36 19.43 -13.74
CA GLY A 365 12.53 19.83 -12.95
C GLY A 365 12.60 18.99 -11.66
N GLY A 366 13.82 18.63 -11.25
CA GLY A 366 14.03 17.80 -10.06
C GLY A 366 13.83 16.28 -10.28
N TYR A 367 13.63 15.81 -11.53
CA TYR A 367 13.56 14.40 -11.85
C TYR A 367 14.80 13.65 -11.40
N ASN A 368 14.62 12.69 -10.49
CA ASN A 368 15.68 11.87 -9.88
C ASN A 368 15.20 10.42 -9.76
N PRO A 369 15.35 9.61 -10.83
CA PRO A 369 14.69 8.32 -10.94
C PRO A 369 15.43 7.15 -10.27
N VAL A 370 16.65 7.34 -9.72
CA VAL A 370 17.49 6.26 -9.23
C VAL A 370 17.61 6.34 -7.71
N TYR A 371 17.13 5.28 -7.03
CA TYR A 371 17.09 5.21 -5.56
C TYR A 371 18.28 4.45 -5.00
N VAL A 372 19.44 5.12 -4.93
CA VAL A 372 20.72 4.56 -4.47
C VAL A 372 21.48 5.53 -3.58
N GLY A 373 22.54 5.03 -2.95
CA GLY A 373 23.46 5.85 -2.16
C GLY A 373 23.00 6.09 -0.71
N PRO A 374 23.64 7.03 0.00
CA PRO A 374 23.32 7.40 1.37
C PRO A 374 21.87 7.88 1.55
N GLN A 375 21.37 7.84 2.78
CA GLN A 375 19.97 8.16 3.14
C GLN A 375 19.47 9.45 2.47
N THR A 376 20.21 10.55 2.61
CA THR A 376 19.79 11.85 2.04
C THR A 376 19.61 11.80 0.52
N GLN A 377 20.47 11.10 -0.21
CA GLN A 377 20.32 10.95 -1.67
C GLN A 377 19.07 10.15 -2.01
N ARG A 378 18.81 9.08 -1.28
CA ARG A 378 17.60 8.27 -1.44
C ARG A 378 16.35 9.07 -1.11
N ASP A 379 16.36 9.87 -0.03
CA ASP A 379 15.22 10.71 0.35
C ASP A 379 14.84 11.70 -0.76
N TYR A 380 15.84 12.30 -1.43
CA TYR A 380 15.60 13.17 -2.58
C TYR A 380 15.13 12.44 -3.85
N ALA A 381 15.38 11.13 -3.98
CA ALA A 381 14.91 10.34 -5.12
C ALA A 381 13.50 9.72 -4.89
N TYR A 382 13.13 9.47 -3.65
CA TYR A 382 12.04 8.60 -3.24
C TYR A 382 10.71 8.89 -3.94
N HIS A 383 10.34 10.17 -4.12
CA HIS A 383 9.12 10.59 -4.82
C HIS A 383 9.40 11.55 -5.99
N GLN A 384 10.62 11.47 -6.58
CA GLN A 384 11.05 12.38 -7.64
C GLN A 384 11.42 11.67 -8.94
N GLY A 385 10.72 10.57 -9.24
CA GLY A 385 10.89 9.87 -10.50
C GLY A 385 10.98 8.34 -10.40
N THR A 386 11.09 7.79 -9.20
CA THR A 386 10.99 6.35 -8.95
C THR A 386 9.61 5.82 -9.34
N ALA A 387 9.53 4.56 -9.76
CA ALA A 387 8.27 3.92 -10.15
C ALA A 387 7.66 3.12 -8.99
N TRP A 388 6.33 3.21 -8.87
CA TRP A 388 5.55 2.64 -7.79
C TRP A 388 4.49 1.67 -8.32
N PRO A 389 4.58 0.37 -8.01
CA PRO A 389 3.64 -0.64 -8.51
C PRO A 389 2.19 -0.43 -8.09
N TRP A 390 1.92 0.01 -6.85
CA TRP A 390 0.55 0.22 -6.38
C TRP A 390 -0.23 1.24 -7.22
N LEU A 391 0.43 2.28 -7.69
CA LEU A 391 -0.16 3.24 -8.64
C LEU A 391 -0.45 2.60 -10.00
N GLY A 392 0.33 1.56 -10.36
CA GLY A 392 0.07 0.73 -11.53
C GLY A 392 -1.26 -0.01 -11.44
N GLY A 393 -1.68 -0.47 -10.25
CA GLY A 393 -2.99 -1.07 -10.02
C GLY A 393 -4.13 -0.10 -10.36
N PHE A 394 -4.10 1.12 -9.84
CA PHE A 394 -5.08 2.16 -10.19
C PHE A 394 -5.04 2.57 -11.67
N TYR A 395 -3.85 2.60 -12.28
CA TYR A 395 -3.72 2.84 -13.73
C TYR A 395 -4.40 1.73 -14.55
N MET A 396 -4.26 0.47 -14.15
CA MET A 396 -4.91 -0.66 -14.82
C MET A 396 -6.42 -0.60 -14.65
N GLU A 397 -6.91 -0.30 -13.46
CA GLU A 397 -8.34 -0.07 -13.19
C GLU A 397 -8.90 1.05 -14.06
N ALA A 398 -8.25 2.22 -14.11
CA ALA A 398 -8.63 3.34 -14.96
C ALA A 398 -8.70 2.93 -16.45
N SER A 399 -7.69 2.18 -16.91
CA SER A 399 -7.62 1.69 -18.29
C SER A 399 -8.76 0.72 -18.62
N LEU A 400 -9.07 -0.22 -17.72
CA LEU A 400 -10.17 -1.18 -17.90
C LEU A 400 -11.53 -0.47 -17.88
N LYS A 401 -11.73 0.49 -16.97
CA LYS A 401 -12.98 1.26 -16.93
C LYS A 401 -13.24 2.07 -18.19
N LEU A 402 -12.20 2.64 -18.81
CA LEU A 402 -12.32 3.47 -20.01
C LEU A 402 -12.40 2.66 -21.30
N TYR A 403 -11.57 1.63 -21.42
CA TYR A 403 -11.37 0.93 -22.69
C TYR A 403 -11.88 -0.51 -22.70
N LYS A 404 -12.35 -1.00 -21.54
CA LYS A 404 -12.93 -2.34 -21.40
C LYS A 404 -12.00 -3.43 -21.98
N ARG A 405 -12.55 -4.41 -22.65
CA ARG A 405 -11.81 -5.56 -23.23
C ARG A 405 -10.69 -5.17 -24.20
N THR A 406 -10.74 -3.99 -24.79
CA THR A 406 -9.68 -3.56 -25.74
C THR A 406 -8.32 -3.36 -25.09
N ARG A 407 -8.26 -3.24 -23.75
CA ARG A 407 -7.02 -3.06 -22.98
C ARG A 407 -6.50 -4.34 -22.32
N LEU A 408 -7.22 -5.45 -22.36
CA LEU A 408 -6.83 -6.70 -21.67
C LEU A 408 -5.39 -7.12 -22.00
N SER A 409 -5.07 -7.33 -23.28
CA SER A 409 -3.71 -7.76 -23.68
C SER A 409 -2.61 -6.78 -23.32
N PHE A 410 -2.93 -5.49 -23.22
CA PHE A 410 -1.96 -4.49 -22.74
C PHE A 410 -1.69 -4.66 -21.26
N ILE A 411 -2.73 -4.87 -20.43
CA ILE A 411 -2.61 -5.05 -18.99
C ILE A 411 -1.95 -6.38 -18.66
N GLU A 412 -2.29 -7.47 -19.37
CA GLU A 412 -1.60 -8.75 -19.24
C GLU A 412 -0.08 -8.62 -19.46
N ARG A 413 0.35 -7.84 -20.45
CA ARG A 413 1.77 -7.55 -20.65
C ARG A 413 2.40 -6.72 -19.53
N GLN A 414 1.64 -5.83 -18.87
CA GLN A 414 2.13 -5.13 -17.69
C GLN A 414 2.34 -6.11 -16.53
N MET A 415 1.48 -7.10 -16.35
CA MET A 415 1.63 -8.13 -15.31
C MET A 415 2.91 -8.95 -15.48
N VAL A 416 3.33 -9.25 -16.70
CA VAL A 416 4.62 -9.94 -16.96
C VAL A 416 5.81 -9.17 -16.40
N GLY A 417 5.73 -7.83 -16.37
CA GLY A 417 6.76 -6.99 -15.74
C GLY A 417 6.92 -7.24 -14.25
N TYR A 418 5.87 -7.62 -13.55
CA TYR A 418 5.90 -7.93 -12.11
C TYR A 418 6.23 -9.41 -11.84
N GLU A 419 5.82 -10.33 -12.71
CA GLU A 419 6.12 -11.75 -12.55
C GLU A 419 7.64 -12.00 -12.47
N GLY A 420 8.44 -11.28 -13.27
CA GLY A 420 9.89 -11.35 -13.22
C GLY A 420 10.51 -10.95 -11.87
N GLU A 421 9.81 -10.15 -11.05
CA GLU A 421 10.29 -9.75 -9.73
C GLU A 421 10.19 -10.86 -8.67
N MET A 422 9.35 -11.87 -8.89
CA MET A 422 9.22 -13.00 -7.96
C MET A 422 10.53 -13.73 -7.68
N SER A 423 11.56 -13.53 -8.51
CA SER A 423 12.87 -14.16 -8.39
C SER A 423 14.05 -13.19 -8.42
N SER A 424 13.82 -11.87 -8.41
CA SER A 424 14.87 -10.87 -8.64
C SER A 424 15.35 -10.20 -7.34
N HIS A 425 14.62 -9.18 -6.87
CA HIS A 425 15.03 -8.41 -5.69
C HIS A 425 14.65 -9.11 -4.39
N CYS A 426 13.45 -9.69 -4.32
CA CYS A 426 12.99 -10.56 -3.26
C CYS A 426 12.23 -11.75 -3.85
N LEU A 427 12.24 -12.87 -3.15
CA LEU A 427 11.58 -14.09 -3.64
C LEU A 427 10.10 -14.10 -3.29
N GLY A 428 9.26 -14.24 -4.31
CA GLY A 428 7.82 -14.43 -4.16
C GLY A 428 7.02 -13.22 -3.70
N THR A 429 7.53 -12.00 -3.89
CA THR A 429 6.86 -10.75 -3.50
C THR A 429 7.27 -9.57 -4.38
N ILE A 430 6.73 -8.39 -4.12
CA ILE A 430 6.99 -7.17 -4.89
C ILE A 430 7.70 -6.14 -4.02
N SER A 431 8.82 -5.61 -4.53
CA SER A 431 9.59 -4.53 -3.90
C SER A 431 8.77 -3.27 -3.72
N GLU A 432 9.15 -2.42 -2.76
CA GLU A 432 8.48 -1.17 -2.44
C GLU A 432 8.41 -0.21 -3.63
N LEU A 433 9.52 -0.01 -4.31
CA LEU A 433 9.63 0.88 -5.47
C LEU A 433 10.69 0.36 -6.45
N PHE A 434 10.73 0.96 -7.61
CA PHE A 434 11.70 0.66 -8.65
C PHE A 434 12.38 1.94 -9.15
N ASP A 435 13.61 1.82 -9.64
CA ASP A 435 14.22 2.92 -10.38
C ASP A 435 13.28 3.30 -11.54
N GLY A 436 13.12 4.60 -11.80
CA GLY A 436 12.20 5.09 -12.83
C GLY A 436 12.76 4.98 -14.26
N ASN A 437 14.05 4.62 -14.41
CA ASN A 437 14.73 4.40 -15.68
C ASN A 437 15.23 2.95 -15.79
N PRO A 438 15.43 2.44 -17.02
CA PRO A 438 16.03 1.13 -17.20
C PRO A 438 17.36 0.97 -16.44
N PRO A 439 17.62 -0.19 -15.83
CA PRO A 439 16.89 -1.46 -15.96
C PRO A 439 15.66 -1.61 -15.03
N PHE A 440 15.15 -0.53 -14.41
CA PHE A 440 14.02 -0.55 -13.49
C PHE A 440 14.27 -1.48 -12.29
N ALA A 441 15.42 -1.34 -11.66
CA ALA A 441 15.85 -2.18 -10.54
C ALA A 441 14.93 -2.01 -9.32
N GLY A 442 14.56 -3.12 -8.66
CA GLY A 442 13.82 -3.11 -7.40
C GLY A 442 14.62 -2.43 -6.28
N ARG A 443 13.95 -1.62 -5.47
CA ARG A 443 14.55 -0.80 -4.42
C ARG A 443 13.65 -0.74 -3.19
N GLY A 444 14.18 -0.12 -2.13
CA GLY A 444 13.46 0.09 -0.87
C GLY A 444 13.23 -1.21 -0.09
N ALA A 445 12.10 -1.31 0.58
CA ALA A 445 11.70 -2.54 1.27
C ALA A 445 11.52 -3.69 0.27
N ILE A 446 11.95 -4.87 0.67
CA ILE A 446 11.94 -6.06 -0.21
C ILE A 446 10.53 -6.59 -0.50
N SER A 447 9.56 -6.22 0.34
CA SER A 447 8.17 -6.63 0.20
C SER A 447 7.28 -5.49 0.72
N PHE A 448 6.31 -5.05 -0.07
CA PHE A 448 5.48 -3.89 0.25
C PHE A 448 3.99 -4.16 0.05
N ALA A 449 3.22 -3.95 1.11
CA ALA A 449 1.81 -4.35 1.20
C ALA A 449 0.94 -3.74 0.10
N MET A 450 1.02 -2.42 -0.11
CA MET A 450 0.21 -1.74 -1.13
C MET A 450 0.50 -2.27 -2.54
N ASN A 451 1.76 -2.63 -2.84
CA ASN A 451 2.12 -3.14 -4.15
C ASN A 451 1.54 -4.52 -4.41
N VAL A 452 1.67 -5.43 -3.45
CA VAL A 452 1.09 -6.79 -3.54
C VAL A 452 -0.44 -6.69 -3.64
N ALA A 453 -1.06 -5.86 -2.81
CA ALA A 453 -2.50 -5.63 -2.79
C ALA A 453 -3.04 -5.13 -4.13
N GLU A 454 -2.44 -4.08 -4.68
CA GLU A 454 -2.95 -3.46 -5.88
C GLU A 454 -2.71 -4.30 -7.15
N ILE A 455 -1.68 -5.15 -7.14
CA ILE A 455 -1.48 -6.13 -8.23
C ILE A 455 -2.49 -7.28 -8.10
N LEU A 456 -2.80 -7.78 -6.90
CA LEU A 456 -3.87 -8.76 -6.67
C LEU A 456 -5.21 -8.21 -7.13
N ARG A 457 -5.56 -6.97 -6.72
CA ARG A 457 -6.79 -6.31 -7.14
C ARG A 457 -6.85 -6.10 -8.67
N ALA A 458 -5.73 -5.78 -9.30
CA ALA A 458 -5.67 -5.63 -10.75
C ALA A 458 -5.84 -6.98 -11.48
N LEU A 459 -5.33 -8.09 -10.94
CA LEU A 459 -5.55 -9.43 -11.48
C LEU A 459 -7.03 -9.83 -11.39
N GLU A 460 -7.67 -9.59 -10.27
CA GLU A 460 -9.11 -9.81 -10.08
C GLU A 460 -9.94 -8.98 -11.07
N LEU A 461 -9.62 -7.69 -11.23
CA LEU A 461 -10.29 -6.83 -12.22
C LEU A 461 -10.08 -7.34 -13.65
N LEU A 462 -8.86 -7.80 -13.98
CA LEU A 462 -8.56 -8.37 -15.29
C LEU A 462 -9.46 -9.57 -15.57
N GLU A 463 -9.64 -10.46 -14.61
CA GLU A 463 -10.55 -11.61 -14.72
C GLU A 463 -12.01 -11.17 -14.92
N LYS A 464 -12.51 -10.24 -14.07
CA LYS A 464 -13.88 -9.69 -14.19
C LYS A 464 -14.17 -9.05 -15.56
N TYR A 465 -13.17 -8.52 -16.27
CA TYR A 465 -13.34 -7.93 -17.59
C TYR A 465 -13.15 -8.93 -18.76
N GLN A 466 -12.61 -10.12 -18.51
CA GLN A 466 -12.51 -11.19 -19.52
C GLN A 466 -13.87 -11.82 -19.84
N TYR A 467 -14.71 -11.94 -18.82
CA TYR A 467 -16.08 -12.50 -18.90
C TYR A 467 -17.13 -11.39 -18.92
#